data_f2d80312a626d6dac627a9ed57de7dfa
#
_entry.id   f2d80312a626d6dac627a9ed57de7dfa
#
_cell.length_a   1.000
_cell.length_b   1.000
_cell.length_c   1.000
_cell.angle_alpha   90.00
_cell.angle_beta   90.00
_cell.angle_gamma   90.00
#
_symmetry.space_group_name_H-M   'P 1'
#
loop_
_entity.id
_entity.type
_entity.pdbx_description
1 polymer ?
#
loop_
_entity_poly.entity_id
_entity_poly.type
_entity_poly.pdbx_seq_one_letter_code
_entity_poly.pdbx_strand_id
1 'polypeptide(L)'
;MHDAYLTFSLTNYSDGIKEREGNRKHYFYDNGLLNLFLYQPETKLLENLVALSLVRKYGEGEVFYYKRNVEVDFIVPRQSLAIQVAYDLDLSSTKSREMGALISLCSYMNNISNALIITMDTEDTVLIDGMKIEVLPVWKWTVK
;
A
#
# COMPACT_ATOMS: atom_id res chain seq x y z
N MET A 1 -20.68 0.07 1.99
CA MET A 1 -21.37 -0.67 0.91
C MET A 1 -20.71 -2.04 0.70
N HIS A 2 -20.97 -2.94 1.62
CA HIS A 2 -20.56 -4.34 1.49
C HIS A 2 -21.68 -5.22 0.91
N ASP A 3 -22.86 -4.66 0.77
CA ASP A 3 -24.11 -5.40 0.50
C ASP A 3 -24.12 -6.16 -0.81
N ALA A 4 -23.30 -5.74 -1.78
CA ALA A 4 -23.21 -6.40 -3.09
C ALA A 4 -21.85 -7.06 -3.35
N TYR A 5 -21.01 -7.18 -2.33
CA TYR A 5 -19.63 -7.72 -2.45
C TYR A 5 -18.79 -7.02 -3.53
N LEU A 6 -19.09 -5.74 -3.80
CA LEU A 6 -18.36 -4.94 -4.79
C LEU A 6 -17.09 -4.32 -4.22
N THR A 7 -17.08 -4.09 -2.91
CA THR A 7 -15.97 -3.39 -2.23
C THR A 7 -15.54 -4.13 -0.98
N PHE A 8 -14.32 -3.88 -0.58
CA PHE A 8 -13.80 -4.22 0.74
C PHE A 8 -13.15 -2.98 1.34
N SER A 9 -12.86 -3.00 2.63
CA SER A 9 -12.26 -1.86 3.31
C SER A 9 -11.08 -2.26 4.16
N LEU A 10 -10.13 -1.33 4.31
CA LEU A 10 -9.00 -1.45 5.22
C LEU A 10 -9.12 -0.39 6.30
N THR A 11 -8.67 -0.73 7.50
CA THR A 11 -8.63 0.18 8.63
C THR A 11 -7.24 0.76 8.82
N ASN A 12 -7.17 1.91 9.50
CA ASN A 12 -5.90 2.54 9.82
C ASN A 12 -5.24 1.80 10.98
N TYR A 13 -4.04 1.31 10.78
CA TYR A 13 -3.29 0.57 11.80
C TYR A 13 -2.92 1.44 13.02
N SER A 14 -2.78 2.76 12.81
CA SER A 14 -2.46 3.69 13.90
C SER A 14 -3.65 4.02 14.80
N ASP A 15 -4.88 3.75 14.35
CA ASP A 15 -6.09 4.08 15.09
C ASP A 15 -6.37 3.08 16.22
N GLY A 16 -6.98 3.55 17.29
CA GLY A 16 -7.58 2.71 18.30
C GLY A 16 -8.79 1.93 17.73
N ILE A 17 -9.27 0.95 18.46
CA ILE A 17 -10.35 0.04 18.00
C ILE A 17 -11.62 0.83 17.63
N LYS A 18 -11.94 1.87 18.38
CA LYS A 18 -13.15 2.70 18.15
C LYS A 18 -13.02 3.56 16.90
N GLU A 19 -11.84 4.16 16.70
CA GLU A 19 -11.57 5.05 15.58
C GLU A 19 -11.51 4.29 14.25
N ARG A 20 -11.12 3.02 14.28
CA ARG A 20 -11.04 2.17 13.07
C ARG A 20 -12.37 2.03 12.34
N GLU A 21 -13.48 2.09 13.05
CA GLU A 21 -14.81 2.00 12.45
C GLU A 21 -15.14 3.23 11.57
N GLY A 22 -14.63 4.42 11.92
CA GLY A 22 -14.88 5.66 11.19
C GLY A 22 -13.90 5.97 10.06
N ASN A 23 -12.70 5.40 10.09
CA ASN A 23 -11.60 5.74 9.20
C ASN A 23 -11.21 4.54 8.32
N ARG A 24 -12.04 4.25 7.33
CA ARG A 24 -11.81 3.13 6.42
C ARG A 24 -11.45 3.63 5.04
N LYS A 25 -10.45 3.00 4.42
CA LYS A 25 -10.22 3.12 2.97
C LYS A 25 -10.95 2.00 2.26
N HIS A 26 -11.65 2.35 1.18
CA HIS A 26 -12.44 1.41 0.39
C HIS A 26 -11.74 1.08 -0.93
N TYR A 27 -11.81 -0.18 -1.29
CA TYR A 27 -11.24 -0.72 -2.53
C TYR A 27 -12.29 -1.56 -3.24
N PHE A 28 -12.12 -1.77 -4.52
CA PHE A 28 -13.02 -2.57 -5.33
C PHE A 28 -12.45 -3.96 -5.57
N TYR A 29 -13.32 -4.96 -5.54
CA TYR A 29 -12.96 -6.32 -5.94
C TYR A 29 -12.70 -6.43 -7.45
N ASP A 30 -13.18 -5.48 -8.24
CA ASP A 30 -13.02 -5.43 -9.69
C ASP A 30 -12.39 -4.11 -10.12
N ASN A 31 -11.17 -4.19 -10.66
CA ASN A 31 -10.46 -3.02 -11.17
C ASN A 31 -11.16 -2.36 -12.37
N GLY A 32 -11.85 -3.16 -13.19
CA GLY A 32 -12.61 -2.64 -14.32
C GLY A 32 -13.77 -1.77 -13.87
N LEU A 33 -14.45 -2.16 -12.80
CA LEU A 33 -15.52 -1.36 -12.21
C LEU A 33 -14.98 -0.04 -11.66
N LEU A 34 -13.85 -0.06 -10.96
CA LEU A 34 -13.20 1.15 -10.45
C LEU A 34 -12.85 2.11 -11.57
N ASN A 35 -12.37 1.62 -12.70
CA ASN A 35 -11.98 2.44 -13.85
C ASN A 35 -13.12 3.29 -14.41
N LEU A 36 -14.37 2.84 -14.27
CA LEU A 36 -15.55 3.58 -14.73
C LEU A 36 -15.78 4.88 -13.95
N PHE A 37 -15.28 4.97 -12.73
CA PHE A 37 -15.55 6.09 -11.81
C PHE A 37 -14.37 7.05 -11.65
N LEU A 38 -13.21 6.76 -12.24
CA LEU A 38 -12.01 7.55 -12.02
C LEU A 38 -11.63 8.40 -13.22
N TYR A 39 -11.22 9.63 -12.92
CA TYR A 39 -10.50 10.50 -13.84
C TYR A 39 -8.99 10.31 -13.61
N GLN A 40 -8.22 10.01 -14.65
CA GLN A 40 -6.79 9.65 -14.53
C GLN A 40 -6.56 8.49 -13.55
N PRO A 41 -7.00 7.29 -13.91
CA PRO A 41 -7.13 6.17 -12.96
C PRO A 41 -5.83 5.42 -12.64
N GLU A 42 -4.71 5.65 -13.33
CA GLU A 42 -3.53 4.78 -13.32
C GLU A 42 -3.03 4.44 -11.92
N THR A 43 -2.76 5.46 -11.10
CA THR A 43 -2.25 5.25 -9.73
C THR A 43 -3.29 4.56 -8.85
N LYS A 44 -4.55 4.95 -8.96
CA LYS A 44 -5.64 4.37 -8.17
C LYS A 44 -5.95 2.94 -8.58
N LEU A 45 -5.87 2.62 -9.87
CA LEU A 45 -6.02 1.25 -10.35
C LEU A 45 -4.89 0.36 -9.86
N LEU A 46 -3.66 0.86 -9.89
CA LEU A 46 -2.50 0.13 -9.38
C LEU A 46 -2.62 -0.11 -7.86
N GLU A 47 -2.98 0.93 -7.10
CA GLU A 47 -3.21 0.81 -5.66
C GLU A 47 -4.31 -0.21 -5.35
N ASN A 48 -5.42 -0.17 -6.09
CA ASN A 48 -6.51 -1.13 -5.92
C ASN A 48 -6.09 -2.57 -6.24
N LEU A 49 -5.29 -2.76 -7.28
CA LEU A 49 -4.75 -4.08 -7.64
C LEU A 49 -3.85 -4.64 -6.53
N VAL A 50 -3.00 -3.79 -5.96
CA VAL A 50 -2.13 -4.18 -4.84
C VAL A 50 -2.97 -4.52 -3.61
N ALA A 51 -3.96 -3.71 -3.26
CA ALA A 51 -4.88 -3.97 -2.14
C ALA A 51 -5.56 -5.33 -2.31
N LEU A 52 -6.11 -5.58 -3.48
CA LEU A 52 -6.81 -6.83 -3.79
C LEU A 52 -5.88 -8.03 -3.69
N SER A 53 -4.66 -7.91 -4.21
CA SER A 53 -3.65 -8.98 -4.13
C SER A 53 -3.25 -9.30 -2.69
N LEU A 54 -3.08 -8.26 -1.86
CA LEU A 54 -2.74 -8.42 -0.45
C LEU A 54 -3.87 -9.10 0.34
N VAL A 55 -5.10 -8.65 0.13
CA VAL A 55 -6.26 -9.20 0.82
C VAL A 55 -6.51 -10.65 0.42
N ARG A 56 -6.33 -11.00 -0.84
CA ARG A 56 -6.44 -12.38 -1.32
C ARG A 56 -5.35 -13.28 -0.72
N LYS A 57 -4.16 -12.74 -0.54
CA LYS A 57 -3.02 -13.50 -0.01
C LYS A 57 -3.04 -13.66 1.50
N TYR A 58 -3.37 -12.60 2.23
CA TYR A 58 -3.22 -12.57 3.69
C TYR A 58 -4.54 -12.50 4.45
N GLY A 59 -5.63 -12.14 3.80
CA GLY A 59 -6.93 -11.94 4.43
C GLY A 59 -7.22 -10.48 4.73
N GLU A 60 -8.49 -10.12 4.68
CA GLU A 60 -8.96 -8.73 4.85
C GLU A 60 -8.60 -8.17 6.24
N GLY A 61 -8.65 -8.98 7.28
CA GLY A 61 -8.33 -8.57 8.65
C GLY A 61 -6.83 -8.43 8.95
N GLU A 62 -5.96 -8.81 8.01
CA GLU A 62 -4.50 -8.80 8.20
C GLU A 62 -3.80 -7.66 7.45
N VAL A 63 -4.54 -6.91 6.62
CA VAL A 63 -4.01 -5.83 5.80
C VAL A 63 -4.59 -4.51 6.27
N PHE A 64 -3.72 -3.51 6.46
CA PHE A 64 -4.08 -2.19 6.96
C PHE A 64 -3.43 -1.12 6.09
N TYR A 65 -3.90 0.12 6.19
CA TYR A 65 -3.13 1.28 5.80
C TYR A 65 -2.60 1.97 7.06
N TYR A 66 -1.70 2.93 6.89
CA TYR A 66 -1.17 3.73 8.00
C TYR A 66 -1.29 5.22 7.66
N LYS A 67 -1.91 5.98 8.55
CA LYS A 67 -2.01 7.43 8.41
C LYS A 67 -1.98 8.08 9.79
N ARG A 68 -0.88 8.72 10.10
CA ARG A 68 -0.69 9.51 11.31
C ARG A 68 0.32 10.63 11.04
N ASN A 69 1.59 10.39 11.30
CA ASN A 69 2.69 11.33 10.99
C ASN A 69 3.08 11.29 9.52
N VAL A 70 2.99 10.09 8.95
CA VAL A 70 3.20 9.83 7.52
C VAL A 70 2.05 8.98 7.03
N GLU A 71 1.91 8.89 5.73
CA GLU A 71 0.93 8.00 5.11
C GLU A 71 1.66 6.90 4.36
N VAL A 72 1.31 5.65 4.68
CA VAL A 72 1.81 4.46 3.98
C VAL A 72 0.60 3.66 3.50
N ASP A 73 0.61 3.30 2.23
CA ASP A 73 -0.55 2.72 1.56
C ASP A 73 -0.99 1.41 2.19
N PHE A 74 -0.06 0.50 2.46
CA PHE A 74 -0.39 -0.80 3.05
C PHE A 74 0.62 -1.25 4.08
N ILE A 75 0.11 -1.86 5.15
CA ILE A 75 0.90 -2.56 6.17
C ILE A 75 0.33 -3.95 6.37
N VAL A 76 1.20 -4.95 6.39
CA VAL A 76 0.86 -6.32 6.77
C VAL A 76 1.72 -6.68 7.98
N PRO A 77 1.25 -6.41 9.21
CA PRO A 77 2.07 -6.52 10.42
C PRO A 77 2.63 -7.93 10.66
N ARG A 78 1.85 -8.95 10.37
CA ARG A 78 2.30 -10.35 10.52
C ARG A 78 3.44 -10.72 9.60
N GLN A 79 3.61 -9.99 8.49
CA GLN A 79 4.71 -10.17 7.55
C GLN A 79 5.84 -9.17 7.76
N SER A 80 5.72 -8.32 8.78
CA SER A 80 6.65 -7.20 9.03
C SER A 80 6.86 -6.33 7.80
N LEU A 81 5.80 -6.07 7.04
CA LEU A 81 5.84 -5.52 5.69
C LEU A 81 5.09 -4.20 5.60
N ALA A 82 5.73 -3.21 4.98
CA ALA A 82 5.11 -1.94 4.56
C ALA A 82 5.27 -1.75 3.06
N ILE A 83 4.23 -1.28 2.40
CA ILE A 83 4.19 -1.11 0.95
C ILE A 83 3.66 0.27 0.61
N GLN A 84 4.39 0.99 -0.24
CA GLN A 84 3.90 2.15 -0.98
C GLN A 84 3.61 1.75 -2.43
N VAL A 85 2.66 2.44 -3.04
CA VAL A 85 2.31 2.24 -4.45
C VAL A 85 2.53 3.56 -5.19
N ALA A 86 3.36 3.51 -6.22
CA ALA A 86 3.62 4.65 -7.08
C ALA A 86 3.64 4.17 -8.53
N TYR A 87 2.77 4.75 -9.38
CA TYR A 87 2.73 4.36 -10.79
C TYR A 87 4.09 4.56 -11.45
N ASP A 88 4.74 5.67 -11.12
CA ASP A 88 6.01 6.09 -11.68
C ASP A 88 6.86 6.77 -10.61
N LEU A 89 8.15 6.47 -10.58
CA LEU A 89 9.15 7.04 -9.68
C LEU A 89 10.17 7.94 -10.39
N ASP A 90 9.95 8.30 -11.64
CA ASP A 90 10.89 9.11 -12.41
C ASP A 90 11.07 10.52 -11.85
N LEU A 91 10.06 11.05 -11.17
CA LEU A 91 10.16 12.32 -10.47
C LEU A 91 10.89 12.12 -9.12
N SER A 92 12.01 12.82 -8.94
CA SER A 92 12.80 12.75 -7.71
C SER A 92 11.99 13.11 -6.46
N SER A 93 11.04 14.04 -6.58
CA SER A 93 10.13 14.42 -5.48
C SER A 93 9.20 13.28 -5.06
N THR A 94 8.65 12.53 -6.01
CA THR A 94 7.82 11.35 -5.73
C THR A 94 8.64 10.26 -5.06
N LYS A 95 9.80 9.95 -5.63
CA LYS A 95 10.73 8.96 -5.07
C LYS A 95 11.10 9.28 -3.63
N SER A 96 11.51 10.53 -3.37
CA SER A 96 11.90 10.98 -2.03
C SER A 96 10.74 10.90 -1.05
N ARG A 97 9.53 11.27 -1.47
CA ARG A 97 8.34 11.24 -0.62
C ARG A 97 7.97 9.80 -0.22
N GLU A 98 7.89 8.90 -1.18
CA GLU A 98 7.51 7.52 -0.93
C GLU A 98 8.53 6.78 -0.07
N MET A 99 9.81 6.96 -0.37
CA MET A 99 10.89 6.38 0.43
C MET A 99 10.96 6.99 1.83
N GLY A 100 10.81 8.29 1.93
CA GLY A 100 10.80 9.00 3.23
C GLY A 100 9.70 8.52 4.15
N ALA A 101 8.51 8.28 3.63
CA ALA A 101 7.39 7.75 4.40
C ALA A 101 7.69 6.35 4.95
N LEU A 102 8.23 5.46 4.14
CA LEU A 102 8.62 4.11 4.56
C LEU A 102 9.72 4.13 5.62
N ILE A 103 10.76 4.94 5.42
CA ILE A 103 11.86 5.08 6.38
C ILE A 103 11.34 5.61 7.71
N SER A 104 10.51 6.65 7.68
CA SER A 104 9.91 7.21 8.90
C SER A 104 9.07 6.18 9.63
N LEU A 105 8.21 5.46 8.92
CA LEU A 105 7.38 4.41 9.52
C LEU A 105 8.25 3.34 10.21
N CYS A 106 9.25 2.82 9.53
CA CYS A 106 10.10 1.77 10.06
C CYS A 106 10.96 2.24 11.24
N SER A 107 11.24 3.54 11.33
CA SER A 107 12.01 4.10 12.44
C SER A 107 11.28 4.05 13.77
N TYR A 108 9.96 4.12 13.77
CA TYR A 108 9.15 4.08 14.99
C TYR A 108 8.23 2.86 15.13
N MET A 109 8.21 1.98 14.13
CA MET A 109 7.49 0.71 14.20
C MET A 109 8.47 -0.45 14.14
N ASN A 110 8.88 -0.95 15.29
CA ASN A 110 9.90 -2.02 15.38
C ASN A 110 9.45 -3.36 14.77
N ASN A 111 8.16 -3.54 14.58
CA ASN A 111 7.59 -4.74 13.99
C ASN A 111 7.52 -4.71 12.45
N ILE A 112 7.95 -3.63 11.83
CA ILE A 112 8.03 -3.50 10.36
C ILE A 112 9.50 -3.46 9.96
N SER A 113 9.95 -4.45 9.21
CA SER A 113 11.35 -4.59 8.80
C SER A 113 11.54 -4.67 7.30
N ASN A 114 10.47 -4.89 6.55
CA ASN A 114 10.52 -5.01 5.09
C ASN A 114 9.74 -3.85 4.47
N ALA A 115 10.38 -3.16 3.54
CA ALA A 115 9.79 -2.02 2.84
C ALA A 115 9.83 -2.23 1.33
N LEU A 116 8.67 -2.07 0.69
CA LEU A 116 8.51 -2.21 -0.75
C LEU A 116 7.85 -0.97 -1.34
N ILE A 117 8.26 -0.63 -2.56
CA ILE A 117 7.51 0.26 -3.43
C ILE A 117 7.07 -0.55 -4.65
N ILE A 118 5.77 -0.61 -4.88
CA ILE A 118 5.22 -1.30 -6.06
C ILE A 118 4.94 -0.25 -7.13
N THR A 119 5.47 -0.49 -8.32
CA THR A 119 5.35 0.41 -9.48
C THR A 119 4.70 -0.30 -10.66
N MET A 120 4.44 0.44 -11.72
CA MET A 120 3.98 -0.16 -12.97
C MET A 120 5.12 -0.92 -13.67
N ASP A 121 6.27 -0.29 -13.86
CA ASP A 121 7.37 -0.85 -14.68
C ASP A 121 8.76 -0.74 -14.06
N THR A 122 8.92 0.07 -13.00
CA THR A 122 10.24 0.37 -12.45
C THR A 122 10.72 -0.73 -11.50
N GLU A 123 11.97 -1.14 -11.64
CA GLU A 123 12.65 -2.05 -10.72
C GLU A 123 13.93 -1.40 -10.22
N ASP A 124 14.13 -1.41 -8.90
CA ASP A 124 15.31 -0.83 -8.26
C ASP A 124 15.49 -1.43 -6.87
N THR A 125 16.66 -1.24 -6.30
CA THR A 125 16.93 -1.51 -4.88
C THR A 125 17.70 -0.33 -4.33
N VAL A 126 17.18 0.28 -3.28
CA VAL A 126 17.79 1.46 -2.66
C VAL A 126 18.12 1.14 -1.22
N LEU A 127 19.34 1.50 -0.81
CA LEU A 127 19.80 1.40 0.57
C LEU A 127 19.94 2.80 1.15
N ILE A 128 19.12 3.12 2.15
CA ILE A 128 19.11 4.43 2.83
C ILE A 128 19.15 4.19 4.33
N ASP A 129 20.13 4.80 5.01
CA ASP A 129 20.28 4.71 6.47
C ASP A 129 20.29 3.26 7.00
N GLY A 130 20.90 2.35 6.24
CA GLY A 130 20.96 0.93 6.58
C GLY A 130 19.69 0.15 6.25
N MET A 131 18.66 0.80 5.74
CA MET A 131 17.39 0.17 5.36
C MET A 131 17.36 -0.10 3.86
N LYS A 132 17.01 -1.34 3.51
CA LYS A 132 16.80 -1.74 2.12
C LYS A 132 15.34 -1.54 1.73
N ILE A 133 15.12 -0.76 0.68
CA ILE A 133 13.82 -0.60 0.04
C ILE A 133 13.89 -1.26 -1.33
N GLU A 134 13.06 -2.26 -1.55
CA GLU A 134 12.91 -2.86 -2.87
C GLU A 134 11.83 -2.12 -3.66
N VAL A 135 12.13 -1.81 -4.90
CA VAL A 135 11.18 -1.26 -5.87
C VAL A 135 10.89 -2.35 -6.89
N LEU A 136 9.65 -2.77 -7.00
CA LEU A 136 9.25 -3.88 -7.86
C LEU A 136 8.08 -3.47 -8.75
N PRO A 137 8.14 -3.84 -10.05
CA PRO A 137 6.95 -3.72 -10.89
C PRO A 137 5.88 -4.72 -10.44
N VAL A 138 4.63 -4.32 -10.54
CA VAL A 138 3.49 -5.10 -10.02
C VAL A 138 3.44 -6.51 -10.60
N TRP A 139 3.75 -6.68 -11.88
CA TRP A 139 3.74 -8.00 -12.53
C TRP A 139 4.77 -8.96 -11.93
N LYS A 140 5.91 -8.43 -11.49
CA LYS A 140 6.96 -9.24 -10.87
C LYS A 140 6.62 -9.57 -9.41
N TRP A 141 6.03 -8.62 -8.72
CA TRP A 141 5.61 -8.79 -7.33
C TRP A 141 4.48 -9.81 -7.19
N THR A 142 3.49 -9.79 -8.07
CA THR A 142 2.34 -10.69 -7.98
C THR A 142 2.66 -12.16 -8.22
N VAL A 143 3.79 -12.48 -8.88
CA VAL A 143 4.21 -13.86 -9.11
C VAL A 143 5.16 -14.40 -8.03
N LYS A 144 5.53 -13.57 -7.08
CA LYS A 144 6.25 -14.01 -5.88
C LYS A 144 5.25 -14.57 -4.88
#